data_24e11004c24b533e7b8d6e6aa805aaa0
#
_entry.id   24e11004c24b533e7b8d6e6aa805aaa0
#
_cell.length_a   1.000
_cell.length_b   1.000
_cell.length_c   1.000
_cell.angle_alpha   90.00
_cell.angle_beta   90.00
_cell.angle_gamma   90.00
#
_symmetry.space_group_name_H-M   'P 1'
#
loop_
_entity.id
_entity.type
_entity.pdbx_description
1 polymer ?
#
loop_
_entity_poly.entity_id
_entity_poly.type
_entity_poly.pdbx_seq_one_letter_code
_entity_poly.pdbx_strand_id
1 'polypeptide(L)'
;MCPMPSAESTPASVREPDSVRPTREDAVAAAGSELIGGPLGRRALLGTSWWTPVRVIALVAIGMFALGLVQKAPCYNGAWFFGASSQYTHACYSDIPHLYQGRGFVDDLVPYFDKLPGDMEYLEYPVLTGVFMEVASWLTTGSGSIQHQEQWYWMVNAGMLMVCAVVIAVCVTRTHARRPWDGLLVALAPAFALTATINWDLLAVALTSAAVLMWSRMRPVAFGVLLGLATAAKLYPFLILGPLLVLCWRAGRWREFGKALGGAAVAWLVVNLPVMLFAFDGWSKFYTFSQERGVDFGSFWLILVHNTDNPPSTETVNTLATLLMLLCCGAIAALTLIAPRRPRFAQLAFLIIAAFILTNKVYSPQYVLWLVPLAVLARPKWRDFLIWQACEVAYFLGIWMYLAYTTSGDAHKGLPTDGYHWAIGVHLLGTLFLCVMVVRDILMPDRDPVRQTGDDDPSGGVLDGARDVFVLGPAARTGQHSAHFEGPPLVRWGAGSADGRFALGERVGAGERVGADGRAGR
;
A
#
# COMPACT_ATOMS: atom_id res chain seq x y z
N MET A 1 35.98 -75.84 -15.31
CA MET A 1 34.96 -75.16 -14.52
C MET A 1 35.38 -73.73 -14.33
N CYS A 2 34.84 -72.82 -15.15
CA CYS A 2 35.02 -71.38 -14.98
C CYS A 2 33.86 -70.84 -14.12
N PRO A 3 34.09 -69.92 -13.20
CA PRO A 3 33.01 -69.22 -12.51
C PRO A 3 32.44 -68.10 -13.38
N MET A 4 31.11 -67.98 -13.41
CA MET A 4 30.38 -66.89 -14.02
C MET A 4 30.61 -65.55 -13.28
N PRO A 5 30.63 -64.44 -14.00
CA PRO A 5 30.69 -63.11 -13.39
C PRO A 5 29.34 -62.71 -12.80
N SER A 6 29.36 -62.11 -11.62
CA SER A 6 28.22 -61.56 -10.89
C SER A 6 27.59 -60.39 -11.64
N ALA A 7 26.27 -60.33 -11.66
CA ALA A 7 25.47 -59.26 -12.24
C ALA A 7 25.76 -57.90 -11.56
N GLU A 8 26.24 -56.94 -12.33
CA GLU A 8 26.32 -55.54 -11.96
C GLU A 8 24.90 -54.98 -11.76
N SER A 9 24.63 -54.49 -10.59
CA SER A 9 23.42 -53.76 -10.27
C SER A 9 23.43 -52.41 -11.02
N THR A 10 22.51 -52.25 -11.93
CA THR A 10 22.24 -50.99 -12.63
C THR A 10 21.94 -49.90 -11.58
N PRO A 11 22.62 -48.74 -11.61
CA PRO A 11 22.31 -47.65 -10.69
C PRO A 11 20.88 -47.14 -10.97
N ALA A 12 20.11 -46.96 -9.92
CA ALA A 12 18.77 -46.41 -9.98
C ALA A 12 18.79 -45.06 -10.73
N SER A 13 18.00 -44.97 -11.81
CA SER A 13 17.80 -43.74 -12.56
C SER A 13 17.32 -42.63 -11.61
N VAL A 14 18.16 -41.64 -11.42
CA VAL A 14 17.75 -40.38 -10.74
C VAL A 14 16.64 -39.81 -11.61
N ARG A 15 15.39 -39.83 -11.10
CA ARG A 15 14.28 -39.12 -11.73
C ARG A 15 14.66 -37.65 -11.80
N GLU A 16 14.82 -37.14 -13.01
CA GLU A 16 14.92 -35.70 -13.23
C GLU A 16 13.64 -35.04 -12.69
N PRO A 17 13.76 -33.92 -12.00
CA PRO A 17 12.59 -33.21 -11.50
C PRO A 17 11.71 -32.76 -12.67
N ASP A 18 10.40 -32.98 -12.59
CA ASP A 18 9.39 -32.66 -13.61
C ASP A 18 9.31 -31.16 -13.99
N SER A 19 10.08 -30.30 -13.36
CA SER A 19 10.19 -28.89 -13.68
C SER A 19 11.64 -28.45 -13.78
N VAL A 20 12.07 -28.11 -14.98
CA VAL A 20 13.36 -27.49 -15.26
C VAL A 20 13.26 -25.98 -15.03
N ARG A 21 14.05 -25.46 -14.10
CA ARG A 21 14.11 -24.00 -13.92
C ARG A 21 14.89 -23.38 -15.09
N PRO A 22 14.41 -22.28 -15.70
CA PRO A 22 15.17 -21.58 -16.72
C PRO A 22 16.56 -21.20 -16.19
N THR A 23 17.59 -21.57 -16.92
CA THR A 23 18.99 -21.29 -16.60
C THR A 23 19.59 -20.32 -17.63
N ARG A 24 20.85 -19.89 -17.42
CA ARG A 24 21.57 -19.09 -18.42
C ARG A 24 21.90 -19.86 -19.69
N GLU A 25 21.81 -21.17 -19.65
CA GLU A 25 22.04 -22.06 -20.82
C GLU A 25 20.82 -22.11 -21.74
N ASP A 26 19.64 -21.75 -21.23
CA ASP A 26 18.43 -21.52 -22.05
C ASP A 26 18.56 -20.18 -22.77
N ALA A 27 18.73 -20.18 -24.08
CA ALA A 27 18.97 -18.98 -24.88
C ALA A 27 17.84 -17.96 -24.81
N VAL A 28 16.57 -18.40 -24.74
CA VAL A 28 15.40 -17.50 -24.65
C VAL A 28 15.31 -16.91 -23.27
N ALA A 29 15.48 -17.73 -22.22
CA ALA A 29 15.50 -17.28 -20.85
C ALA A 29 16.68 -16.34 -20.57
N ALA A 30 17.85 -16.61 -21.13
CA ALA A 30 19.02 -15.76 -21.01
C ALA A 30 18.81 -14.39 -21.68
N ALA A 31 18.33 -14.35 -22.92
CA ALA A 31 18.05 -13.11 -23.63
C ALA A 31 16.97 -12.26 -22.94
N GLY A 32 15.87 -12.86 -22.53
CA GLY A 32 14.82 -12.18 -21.77
C GLY A 32 15.30 -11.70 -20.40
N SER A 33 16.19 -12.46 -19.78
CA SER A 33 16.81 -12.14 -18.50
C SER A 33 17.79 -10.97 -18.61
N GLU A 34 18.61 -10.91 -19.66
CA GLU A 34 19.52 -9.79 -19.90
C GLU A 34 18.76 -8.49 -20.16
N LEU A 35 17.69 -8.55 -20.95
CA LEU A 35 16.85 -7.38 -21.25
C LEU A 35 16.25 -6.73 -19.99
N ILE A 36 15.84 -7.53 -19.01
CA ILE A 36 15.17 -7.06 -17.79
C ILE A 36 16.04 -7.16 -16.53
N GLY A 37 17.36 -7.35 -16.68
CA GLY A 37 18.34 -7.20 -15.62
C GLY A 37 18.76 -8.46 -14.88
N GLY A 38 18.82 -9.60 -15.55
CA GLY A 38 19.45 -10.79 -14.98
C GLY A 38 18.69 -12.10 -15.18
N PRO A 39 19.25 -13.26 -14.84
CA PRO A 39 18.65 -14.57 -15.03
C PRO A 39 17.31 -14.75 -14.33
N LEU A 40 16.33 -15.35 -14.98
CA LEU A 40 15.05 -15.69 -14.38
C LEU A 40 15.26 -16.51 -13.10
N GLY A 41 14.55 -16.20 -12.05
CA GLY A 41 14.64 -16.85 -10.74
C GLY A 41 15.89 -16.53 -9.91
N ARG A 42 16.92 -15.93 -10.49
CA ARG A 42 18.17 -15.52 -9.80
C ARG A 42 18.37 -14.02 -9.71
N ARG A 43 17.43 -13.22 -10.17
CA ARG A 43 17.56 -11.76 -10.27
C ARG A 43 17.76 -11.07 -8.95
N ALA A 44 17.13 -11.54 -7.90
CA ALA A 44 17.32 -11.02 -6.55
C ALA A 44 18.76 -11.24 -6.03
N LEU A 45 19.53 -12.14 -6.67
CA LEU A 45 20.89 -12.52 -6.30
C LEU A 45 21.96 -11.77 -7.11
N LEU A 46 21.59 -11.06 -8.16
CA LEU A 46 22.52 -10.37 -9.05
C LEU A 46 22.88 -8.99 -8.51
N GLY A 47 23.71 -8.95 -7.47
CA GLY A 47 24.26 -7.72 -6.94
C GLY A 47 25.25 -6.97 -7.87
N THR A 48 25.66 -7.56 -8.99
CA THR A 48 26.68 -7.00 -9.88
C THR A 48 26.14 -6.29 -11.13
N SER A 49 24.88 -6.55 -11.51
CA SER A 49 24.25 -5.85 -12.64
C SER A 49 23.61 -4.54 -12.19
N TRP A 50 23.74 -3.49 -13.02
CA TRP A 50 23.00 -2.24 -12.80
C TRP A 50 21.48 -2.48 -12.84
N TRP A 51 21.03 -3.39 -13.70
CA TRP A 51 19.62 -3.76 -13.89
C TRP A 51 19.11 -4.69 -12.77
N THR A 52 18.88 -4.14 -11.59
CA THR A 52 18.24 -4.88 -10.49
C THR A 52 16.73 -4.69 -10.50
N PRO A 53 15.91 -5.61 -9.95
CA PRO A 53 14.46 -5.45 -9.86
C PRO A 53 14.05 -4.10 -9.27
N VAL A 54 14.71 -3.65 -8.20
CA VAL A 54 14.42 -2.37 -7.54
C VAL A 54 14.63 -1.20 -8.50
N ARG A 55 15.74 -1.17 -9.26
CA ARG A 55 16.02 -0.08 -10.20
C ARG A 55 15.06 -0.07 -11.39
N VAL A 56 14.79 -1.26 -11.96
CA VAL A 56 13.83 -1.39 -13.06
C VAL A 56 12.45 -0.92 -12.63
N ILE A 57 11.96 -1.37 -11.46
CA ILE A 57 10.64 -1.00 -10.94
C ILE A 57 10.59 0.50 -10.62
N ALA A 58 11.67 1.07 -10.07
CA ALA A 58 11.74 2.52 -9.83
C ALA A 58 11.65 3.32 -11.13
N LEU A 59 12.38 2.89 -12.19
CA LEU A 59 12.30 3.53 -13.51
C LEU A 59 10.92 3.39 -14.16
N VAL A 60 10.29 2.23 -14.03
CA VAL A 60 8.90 2.03 -14.50
C VAL A 60 7.93 2.92 -13.74
N ALA A 61 8.08 3.06 -12.42
CA ALA A 61 7.26 3.96 -11.62
C ALA A 61 7.42 5.43 -12.06
N ILE A 62 8.65 5.87 -12.32
CA ILE A 62 8.92 7.20 -12.87
C ILE A 62 8.24 7.37 -14.24
N GLY A 63 8.37 6.38 -15.13
CA GLY A 63 7.75 6.41 -16.46
C GLY A 63 6.22 6.47 -16.40
N MET A 64 5.60 5.68 -15.52
CA MET A 64 4.14 5.71 -15.31
C MET A 64 3.67 7.02 -14.67
N PHE A 65 4.44 7.56 -13.73
CA PHE A 65 4.14 8.87 -13.16
C PHE A 65 4.24 9.96 -14.22
N ALA A 66 5.29 9.95 -15.04
CA ALA A 66 5.45 10.87 -16.16
C ALA A 66 4.30 10.78 -17.18
N LEU A 67 3.81 9.55 -17.46
CA LEU A 67 2.61 9.36 -18.28
C LEU A 67 1.37 10.01 -17.64
N GLY A 68 1.26 9.94 -16.31
CA GLY A 68 0.23 10.66 -15.54
C GLY A 68 0.34 12.18 -15.70
N LEU A 69 1.56 12.75 -15.76
CA LEU A 69 1.74 14.19 -16.04
C LEU A 69 1.29 14.55 -17.46
N VAL A 70 1.56 13.70 -18.44
CA VAL A 70 1.07 13.90 -19.83
C VAL A 70 -0.46 13.89 -19.85
N GLN A 71 -1.12 13.03 -19.09
CA GLN A 71 -2.58 13.02 -18.96
C GLN A 71 -3.12 14.34 -18.38
N LYS A 72 -2.36 15.04 -17.54
CA LYS A 72 -2.72 16.36 -17.00
C LYS A 72 -2.40 17.54 -17.93
N ALA A 73 -1.71 17.32 -19.05
CA ALA A 73 -1.29 18.40 -19.96
C ALA A 73 -2.44 19.30 -20.47
N PRO A 74 -3.65 18.80 -20.83
CA PRO A 74 -4.75 19.68 -21.21
C PRO A 74 -5.14 20.67 -20.11
N CYS A 75 -5.14 20.23 -18.86
CA CYS A 75 -5.43 21.10 -17.72
C CYS A 75 -4.30 22.08 -17.45
N TYR A 76 -3.07 21.62 -17.45
CA TYR A 76 -1.88 22.47 -17.31
C TYR A 76 -1.86 23.61 -18.36
N ASN A 77 -2.24 23.29 -19.61
CA ASN A 77 -2.27 24.25 -20.71
C ASN A 77 -3.52 25.15 -20.72
N GLY A 78 -4.43 25.06 -19.74
CA GLY A 78 -5.53 25.99 -19.60
C GLY A 78 -6.85 25.45 -19.10
N ALA A 79 -7.13 24.13 -19.17
CA ALA A 79 -8.43 23.61 -18.79
C ALA A 79 -8.74 23.73 -17.28
N TRP A 80 -7.75 23.94 -16.40
CA TRP A 80 -7.97 24.32 -15.01
C TRP A 80 -8.56 25.71 -14.85
N PHE A 81 -8.26 26.64 -15.78
CA PHE A 81 -8.52 28.06 -15.62
C PHE A 81 -9.66 28.57 -16.51
N PHE A 82 -9.93 27.87 -17.62
CA PHE A 82 -10.88 28.31 -18.62
C PHE A 82 -12.06 27.35 -18.79
N GLY A 83 -13.22 27.78 -18.31
CA GLY A 83 -14.47 27.03 -18.41
C GLY A 83 -14.65 25.97 -17.34
N ALA A 84 -15.72 26.09 -16.55
CA ALA A 84 -15.97 25.27 -15.36
C ALA A 84 -15.94 23.76 -15.62
N SER A 85 -16.41 23.28 -16.78
CA SER A 85 -16.44 21.85 -17.12
C SER A 85 -15.19 21.33 -17.84
N SER A 86 -14.28 22.21 -18.28
CA SER A 86 -13.16 21.82 -19.15
C SER A 86 -12.22 20.81 -18.50
N GLN A 87 -11.83 21.01 -17.26
CA GLN A 87 -10.97 20.09 -16.52
C GLN A 87 -11.59 18.69 -16.31
N TYR A 88 -12.91 18.62 -16.28
CA TYR A 88 -13.64 17.36 -16.11
C TYR A 88 -13.82 16.62 -17.43
N THR A 89 -14.16 17.32 -18.52
CA THR A 89 -14.27 16.69 -19.84
C THR A 89 -12.95 16.11 -20.35
N HIS A 90 -11.81 16.66 -19.92
CA HIS A 90 -10.47 16.13 -20.19
C HIS A 90 -9.98 15.14 -19.13
N ALA A 91 -10.79 14.85 -18.09
CA ALA A 91 -10.46 13.98 -16.97
C ALA A 91 -9.11 14.33 -16.30
N CYS A 92 -8.71 15.60 -16.27
CA CYS A 92 -7.40 16.05 -15.83
C CYS A 92 -7.42 16.95 -14.58
N TYR A 93 -8.53 16.93 -13.81
CA TYR A 93 -8.68 17.66 -12.55
C TYR A 93 -7.55 17.37 -11.55
N SER A 94 -7.19 18.40 -10.77
CA SER A 94 -6.27 18.34 -9.64
C SER A 94 -6.67 19.40 -8.61
N ASP A 95 -6.63 19.06 -7.32
CA ASP A 95 -6.82 20.01 -6.21
C ASP A 95 -5.64 21.00 -6.13
N ILE A 96 -4.43 20.52 -6.47
CA ILE A 96 -3.16 21.19 -6.18
C ILE A 96 -3.10 22.63 -6.71
N PRO A 97 -3.35 22.92 -8.00
CA PRO A 97 -3.26 24.29 -8.49
C PRO A 97 -4.32 25.20 -7.86
N HIS A 98 -5.55 24.69 -7.71
CA HIS A 98 -6.66 25.48 -7.16
C HIS A 98 -6.46 25.85 -5.68
N LEU A 99 -5.83 24.99 -4.91
CA LEU A 99 -5.60 25.24 -3.48
C LEU A 99 -4.40 26.15 -3.22
N TYR A 100 -3.55 26.43 -4.22
CA TYR A 100 -2.47 27.40 -4.06
C TYR A 100 -3.00 28.80 -3.74
N GLN A 101 -3.93 29.30 -4.53
CA GLN A 101 -4.64 30.55 -4.25
C GLN A 101 -5.72 30.33 -3.18
N GLY A 102 -6.52 29.27 -3.30
CA GLY A 102 -7.67 29.03 -2.45
C GLY A 102 -7.32 28.76 -0.96
N ARG A 103 -6.05 28.52 -0.62
CA ARG A 103 -5.57 28.33 0.75
C ARG A 103 -4.46 29.31 1.14
N GLY A 104 -4.39 30.44 0.41
CA GLY A 104 -3.56 31.58 0.79
C GLY A 104 -2.05 31.37 0.65
N PHE A 105 -1.59 30.28 0.01
CA PHE A 105 -0.15 30.05 -0.22
C PHE A 105 0.46 31.10 -1.14
N VAL A 106 -0.33 31.69 -2.03
CA VAL A 106 0.08 32.80 -2.92
C VAL A 106 0.34 34.09 -2.16
N ASP A 107 -0.33 34.25 -1.00
CA ASP A 107 -0.23 35.45 -0.13
C ASP A 107 0.70 35.19 1.07
N ASP A 108 1.51 34.14 1.02
CA ASP A 108 2.44 33.72 2.09
C ASP A 108 1.76 33.46 3.45
N LEU A 109 0.47 33.08 3.46
CA LEU A 109 -0.23 32.74 4.69
C LEU A 109 0.27 31.39 5.24
N VAL A 110 0.64 31.38 6.51
CA VAL A 110 1.19 30.21 7.19
C VAL A 110 0.06 29.24 7.59
N PRO A 111 0.05 28.00 7.06
CA PRO A 111 -0.98 27.00 7.37
C PRO A 111 -1.24 26.86 8.86
N TYR A 112 -2.51 26.80 9.25
CA TYR A 112 -3.03 26.66 10.64
C TYR A 112 -2.90 27.92 11.50
N PHE A 113 -1.92 28.78 11.27
CA PHE A 113 -1.67 29.98 12.09
C PHE A 113 -2.44 31.19 11.57
N ASP A 114 -2.48 31.36 10.26
CA ASP A 114 -3.16 32.47 9.63
C ASP A 114 -4.58 32.07 9.19
N LYS A 115 -5.51 33.02 9.35
CA LYS A 115 -6.88 32.83 8.86
C LYS A 115 -6.95 33.04 7.36
N LEU A 116 -7.61 32.07 6.69
CA LEU A 116 -7.91 32.17 5.28
C LEU A 116 -9.07 33.14 5.02
N PRO A 117 -9.08 33.84 3.91
CA PRO A 117 -10.27 34.62 3.51
C PRO A 117 -11.43 33.67 3.15
N GLY A 118 -12.66 34.06 3.56
CA GLY A 118 -13.89 33.30 3.29
C GLY A 118 -14.27 32.29 4.38
N ASP A 119 -15.21 31.40 4.08
CA ASP A 119 -15.86 30.52 5.03
C ASP A 119 -14.97 29.38 5.57
N MET A 120 -13.86 29.07 4.89
CA MET A 120 -12.98 27.96 5.29
C MET A 120 -12.15 28.26 6.55
N GLU A 121 -11.86 29.52 6.83
CA GLU A 121 -11.08 30.06 7.95
C GLU A 121 -9.66 29.50 8.12
N TYR A 122 -9.43 28.18 8.03
CA TYR A 122 -8.13 27.52 8.17
C TYR A 122 -7.98 26.35 7.21
N LEU A 123 -6.74 25.87 7.01
CA LEU A 123 -6.43 24.73 6.17
C LEU A 123 -7.05 23.43 6.72
N GLU A 124 -7.83 22.73 5.90
CA GLU A 124 -8.54 21.49 6.24
C GLU A 124 -7.74 20.21 6.03
N TYR A 125 -6.43 20.28 5.97
CA TYR A 125 -5.54 19.12 5.83
C TYR A 125 -4.82 18.82 7.15
N PRO A 126 -4.37 17.55 7.40
CA PRO A 126 -3.54 17.23 8.54
C PRO A 126 -2.18 17.95 8.49
N VAL A 127 -1.58 18.18 9.67
CA VAL A 127 -0.41 19.05 9.85
C VAL A 127 0.77 18.73 8.92
N LEU A 128 1.15 17.46 8.77
CA LEU A 128 2.30 17.12 7.91
C LEU A 128 2.01 17.35 6.42
N THR A 129 0.76 17.21 5.98
CA THR A 129 0.36 17.57 4.63
C THR A 129 0.40 19.07 4.41
N GLY A 130 -0.06 19.88 5.37
CA GLY A 130 0.08 21.34 5.29
C GLY A 130 1.54 21.77 5.22
N VAL A 131 2.44 21.17 6.02
CA VAL A 131 3.88 21.40 5.91
C VAL A 131 4.43 21.03 4.53
N PHE A 132 3.97 19.92 3.95
CA PHE A 132 4.37 19.51 2.60
C PHE A 132 3.91 20.53 1.54
N MET A 133 2.69 21.04 1.66
CA MET A 133 2.12 22.08 0.81
C MET A 133 2.91 23.40 0.95
N GLU A 134 3.25 23.77 2.16
CA GLU A 134 4.04 24.97 2.47
C GLU A 134 5.47 24.88 1.91
N VAL A 135 6.14 23.74 2.07
CA VAL A 135 7.47 23.53 1.46
C VAL A 135 7.39 23.65 -0.06
N ALA A 136 6.32 23.14 -0.68
CA ALA A 136 6.12 23.29 -2.11
C ALA A 136 5.88 24.76 -2.50
N SER A 137 5.21 25.57 -1.67
CA SER A 137 5.03 27.00 -1.87
C SER A 137 6.37 27.72 -1.85
N TRP A 138 7.23 27.48 -0.87
CA TRP A 138 8.57 28.07 -0.80
C TRP A 138 9.46 27.76 -2.02
N LEU A 139 9.26 26.59 -2.62
CA LEU A 139 9.98 26.18 -3.82
C LEU A 139 9.33 26.73 -5.12
N THR A 140 8.14 27.33 -5.01
CA THR A 140 7.45 27.93 -6.12
C THR A 140 8.00 29.32 -6.40
N THR A 141 8.89 29.43 -7.38
CA THR A 141 9.45 30.71 -7.80
C THR A 141 8.53 31.37 -8.82
N GLY A 142 7.72 32.34 -8.40
CA GLY A 142 6.73 32.91 -9.28
C GLY A 142 6.74 34.43 -9.35
N SER A 143 7.35 35.01 -10.39
CA SER A 143 6.99 36.34 -10.91
C SER A 143 6.11 36.12 -12.15
N GLY A 144 4.86 36.56 -12.11
CA GLY A 144 3.98 36.42 -13.28
C GLY A 144 2.50 36.41 -12.91
N SER A 145 1.66 35.99 -13.84
CA SER A 145 0.23 35.81 -13.57
C SER A 145 -0.01 34.72 -12.52
N ILE A 146 -1.12 34.83 -11.79
CA ILE A 146 -1.54 33.83 -10.81
C ILE A 146 -1.59 32.41 -11.43
N GLN A 147 -2.07 32.28 -12.67
CA GLN A 147 -2.10 31.02 -13.41
C GLN A 147 -0.71 30.38 -13.55
N HIS A 148 0.29 31.24 -13.86
CA HIS A 148 1.68 30.77 -13.99
C HIS A 148 2.23 30.27 -12.65
N GLN A 149 1.91 30.95 -11.54
CA GLN A 149 2.30 30.54 -10.20
C GLN A 149 1.62 29.22 -9.80
N GLU A 150 0.32 29.05 -10.08
CA GLU A 150 -0.42 27.80 -9.85
C GLU A 150 0.12 26.62 -10.67
N GLN A 151 0.54 26.87 -11.92
CA GLN A 151 1.22 25.88 -12.78
C GLN A 151 2.57 25.47 -12.18
N TRP A 152 3.38 26.42 -11.70
CA TRP A 152 4.65 26.15 -11.05
C TRP A 152 4.47 25.40 -9.73
N TYR A 153 3.52 25.82 -8.92
CA TYR A 153 3.18 25.13 -7.68
C TYR A 153 2.80 23.67 -7.95
N TRP A 154 1.98 23.43 -8.98
CA TRP A 154 1.63 22.08 -9.38
C TRP A 154 2.86 21.27 -9.83
N MET A 155 3.77 21.84 -10.60
CA MET A 155 5.00 21.18 -11.07
C MET A 155 5.94 20.81 -9.92
N VAL A 156 6.12 21.69 -8.95
CA VAL A 156 6.92 21.43 -7.75
C VAL A 156 6.32 20.27 -6.96
N ASN A 157 5.01 20.33 -6.69
CA ASN A 157 4.30 19.26 -6.02
C ASN A 157 4.40 17.93 -6.80
N ALA A 158 4.25 17.95 -8.13
CA ALA A 158 4.39 16.77 -8.97
C ALA A 158 5.79 16.14 -8.82
N GLY A 159 6.85 16.96 -8.78
CA GLY A 159 8.22 16.48 -8.50
C GLY A 159 8.37 15.81 -7.13
N MET A 160 7.82 16.43 -6.09
CA MET A 160 7.84 15.88 -4.72
C MET A 160 7.01 14.59 -4.62
N LEU A 161 5.85 14.54 -5.25
CA LEU A 161 4.98 13.36 -5.30
C LEU A 161 5.59 12.21 -6.12
N MET A 162 6.37 12.52 -7.16
CA MET A 162 7.13 11.51 -7.91
C MET A 162 8.15 10.81 -7.02
N VAL A 163 8.83 11.54 -6.13
CA VAL A 163 9.73 10.93 -5.13
C VAL A 163 8.95 9.98 -4.22
N CYS A 164 7.76 10.39 -3.75
CA CYS A 164 6.86 9.51 -2.98
C CYS A 164 6.49 8.24 -3.76
N ALA A 165 6.18 8.36 -5.05
CA ALA A 165 5.86 7.25 -5.93
C ALA A 165 7.00 6.23 -6.03
N VAL A 166 8.23 6.71 -6.21
CA VAL A 166 9.44 5.87 -6.23
C VAL A 166 9.65 5.18 -4.88
N VAL A 167 9.47 5.90 -3.77
CA VAL A 167 9.58 5.33 -2.42
C VAL A 167 8.59 4.18 -2.23
N ILE A 168 7.33 4.35 -2.63
CA ILE A 168 6.30 3.30 -2.56
C ILE A 168 6.75 2.06 -3.33
N ALA A 169 7.12 2.22 -4.60
CA ALA A 169 7.54 1.13 -5.48
C ALA A 169 8.76 0.38 -4.91
N VAL A 170 9.75 1.09 -4.41
CA VAL A 170 10.95 0.53 -3.78
C VAL A 170 10.61 -0.21 -2.48
N CYS A 171 9.75 0.36 -1.63
CA CYS A 171 9.37 -0.26 -0.37
C CYS A 171 8.60 -1.58 -0.59
N VAL A 172 7.63 -1.61 -1.51
CA VAL A 172 6.90 -2.83 -1.85
C VAL A 172 7.84 -3.90 -2.41
N THR A 173 8.69 -3.54 -3.36
CA THR A 173 9.68 -4.44 -3.97
C THR A 173 10.61 -5.06 -2.92
N ARG A 174 11.03 -4.28 -1.92
CA ARG A 174 11.94 -4.74 -0.86
C ARG A 174 11.24 -5.51 0.25
N THR A 175 9.95 -5.33 0.43
CA THR A 175 9.17 -6.08 1.43
C THR A 175 9.04 -7.54 1.02
N HIS A 176 8.76 -7.83 -0.25
CA HIS A 176 8.73 -9.19 -0.80
C HIS A 176 10.08 -9.57 -1.42
N ALA A 177 11.11 -9.77 -0.60
CA ALA A 177 12.49 -9.99 -1.07
C ALA A 177 12.66 -11.17 -2.04
N ARG A 178 11.85 -12.24 -1.91
CA ARG A 178 11.87 -13.41 -2.80
C ARG A 178 10.99 -13.22 -4.04
N ARG A 179 10.11 -12.23 -4.03
CA ARG A 179 9.18 -11.88 -5.11
C ARG A 179 9.30 -10.41 -5.51
N PRO A 180 10.50 -9.91 -5.79
CA PRO A 180 10.72 -8.47 -5.99
C PRO A 180 9.93 -7.91 -7.19
N TRP A 181 9.60 -8.75 -8.19
CA TRP A 181 8.83 -8.35 -9.37
C TRP A 181 7.34 -8.10 -9.09
N ASP A 182 6.82 -8.48 -7.92
CA ASP A 182 5.48 -8.08 -7.49
C ASP A 182 5.34 -6.55 -7.42
N GLY A 183 6.45 -5.82 -7.19
CA GLY A 183 6.48 -4.36 -7.24
C GLY A 183 6.08 -3.74 -8.59
N LEU A 184 6.15 -4.50 -9.71
CA LEU A 184 5.63 -4.05 -11.01
C LEU A 184 4.12 -3.82 -10.99
N LEU A 185 3.36 -4.53 -10.16
CA LEU A 185 1.93 -4.29 -9.98
C LEU A 185 1.66 -2.87 -9.46
N VAL A 186 2.51 -2.36 -8.56
CA VAL A 186 2.42 -0.97 -8.10
C VAL A 186 2.84 -0.01 -9.21
N ALA A 187 4.02 -0.24 -9.80
CA ALA A 187 4.60 0.66 -10.77
C ALA A 187 3.78 0.79 -12.06
N LEU A 188 3.06 -0.26 -12.45
CA LEU A 188 2.20 -0.30 -13.64
C LEU A 188 0.70 -0.14 -13.32
N ALA A 189 0.31 0.21 -12.10
CA ALA A 189 -1.09 0.42 -11.75
C ALA A 189 -1.68 1.60 -12.53
N PRO A 190 -2.70 1.40 -13.39
CA PRO A 190 -3.29 2.49 -14.16
C PRO A 190 -3.87 3.60 -13.27
N ALA A 191 -4.57 3.23 -12.21
CA ALA A 191 -5.10 4.19 -11.26
C ALA A 191 -4.00 5.04 -10.60
N PHE A 192 -2.79 4.49 -10.43
CA PHE A 192 -1.65 5.23 -9.91
C PHE A 192 -1.27 6.38 -10.84
N ALA A 193 -1.13 6.13 -12.14
CA ALA A 193 -0.84 7.18 -13.13
C ALA A 193 -1.92 8.25 -13.18
N LEU A 194 -3.20 7.87 -13.08
CA LEU A 194 -4.34 8.78 -13.22
C LEU A 194 -4.58 9.64 -11.97
N THR A 195 -4.30 9.13 -10.76
CA THR A 195 -4.74 9.77 -9.51
C THR A 195 -3.58 10.34 -8.67
N ALA A 196 -2.32 10.03 -9.01
CA ALA A 196 -1.14 10.40 -8.23
C ALA A 196 -0.96 11.91 -7.97
N THR A 197 -1.46 12.75 -8.88
CA THR A 197 -1.36 14.22 -8.81
C THR A 197 -2.72 14.91 -8.64
N ILE A 198 -3.74 14.20 -8.16
CA ILE A 198 -5.01 14.83 -7.78
C ILE A 198 -4.79 15.69 -6.54
N ASN A 199 -4.17 15.11 -5.50
CA ASN A 199 -3.81 15.78 -4.25
C ASN A 199 -2.53 15.18 -3.63
N TRP A 200 -2.31 15.36 -2.34
CA TRP A 200 -1.08 15.00 -1.60
C TRP A 200 -1.10 13.60 -0.96
N ASP A 201 -2.04 12.73 -1.29
CA ASP A 201 -2.21 11.41 -0.66
C ASP A 201 -0.99 10.50 -0.75
N LEU A 202 -0.17 10.64 -1.81
CA LEU A 202 1.06 9.86 -1.98
C LEU A 202 2.06 10.04 -0.84
N LEU A 203 2.07 11.17 -0.13
CA LEU A 203 2.93 11.36 1.03
C LEU A 203 2.60 10.33 2.13
N ALA A 204 1.33 10.21 2.50
CA ALA A 204 0.89 9.25 3.50
C ALA A 204 1.10 7.80 3.04
N VAL A 205 0.88 7.51 1.74
CA VAL A 205 1.09 6.18 1.13
C VAL A 205 2.57 5.80 1.16
N ALA A 206 3.48 6.73 0.86
CA ALA A 206 4.93 6.50 0.88
C ALA A 206 5.42 6.19 2.30
N LEU A 207 4.99 6.99 3.28
CA LEU A 207 5.32 6.79 4.70
C LEU A 207 4.74 5.46 5.22
N THR A 208 3.51 5.10 4.85
CA THR A 208 2.88 3.82 5.20
C THR A 208 3.63 2.65 4.58
N SER A 209 4.01 2.73 3.30
CA SER A 209 4.78 1.68 2.62
C SER A 209 6.17 1.50 3.23
N ALA A 210 6.82 2.60 3.60
CA ALA A 210 8.09 2.58 4.33
C ALA A 210 7.92 2.00 5.74
N ALA A 211 6.82 2.29 6.44
CA ALA A 211 6.50 1.69 7.72
C ALA A 211 6.38 0.16 7.60
N VAL A 212 5.58 -0.35 6.64
CA VAL A 212 5.43 -1.80 6.41
C VAL A 212 6.79 -2.44 6.11
N LEU A 213 7.65 -1.80 5.32
CA LEU A 213 9.02 -2.28 5.08
C LEU A 213 9.84 -2.32 6.38
N MET A 214 9.74 -1.33 7.27
CA MET A 214 10.46 -1.35 8.55
C MET A 214 9.95 -2.47 9.47
N TRP A 215 8.64 -2.73 9.49
CA TRP A 215 8.08 -3.87 10.22
C TRP A 215 8.62 -5.19 9.68
N SER A 216 8.62 -5.38 8.36
CA SER A 216 9.18 -6.58 7.71
C SER A 216 10.67 -6.81 8.03
N ARG A 217 11.39 -5.73 8.36
CA ARG A 217 12.80 -5.76 8.78
C ARG A 217 13.00 -5.89 10.29
N MET A 218 11.95 -6.29 11.02
CA MET A 218 11.98 -6.45 12.49
C MET A 218 12.38 -5.17 13.25
N ARG A 219 11.98 -3.99 12.74
CA ARG A 219 12.26 -2.66 13.32
C ARG A 219 10.96 -2.00 13.81
N PRO A 220 10.35 -2.48 14.92
CA PRO A 220 9.03 -1.99 15.35
C PRO A 220 9.00 -0.51 15.74
N VAL A 221 10.08 0.05 16.28
CA VAL A 221 10.15 1.49 16.58
C VAL A 221 10.13 2.31 15.28
N ALA A 222 10.94 1.94 14.28
CA ALA A 222 10.99 2.66 13.00
C ALA A 222 9.66 2.52 12.24
N PHE A 223 9.00 1.35 12.29
CA PHE A 223 7.63 1.18 11.81
C PHE A 223 6.70 2.19 12.46
N GLY A 224 6.72 2.26 13.80
CA GLY A 224 5.87 3.17 14.55
C GLY A 224 6.10 4.62 14.16
N VAL A 225 7.36 5.08 14.15
CA VAL A 225 7.70 6.46 13.78
C VAL A 225 7.16 6.82 12.39
N LEU A 226 7.41 5.97 11.39
CA LEU A 226 6.92 6.21 10.02
C LEU A 226 5.38 6.17 9.94
N LEU A 227 4.73 5.27 10.69
CA LEU A 227 3.27 5.20 10.74
C LEU A 227 2.66 6.42 11.44
N GLY A 228 3.30 6.93 12.49
CA GLY A 228 2.89 8.17 13.17
C GLY A 228 3.01 9.39 12.27
N LEU A 229 4.11 9.50 11.49
CA LEU A 229 4.26 10.52 10.46
C LEU A 229 3.21 10.36 9.34
N ALA A 230 2.96 9.12 8.88
CA ALA A 230 1.92 8.86 7.91
C ALA A 230 0.53 9.29 8.41
N THR A 231 0.23 9.04 9.70
CA THR A 231 -1.01 9.47 10.36
C THR A 231 -1.10 11.00 10.48
N ALA A 232 0.04 11.68 10.70
CA ALA A 232 0.10 13.14 10.69
C ALA A 232 -0.05 13.76 9.28
N ALA A 233 0.17 12.97 8.22
CA ALA A 233 -0.09 13.37 6.83
C ALA A 233 -1.54 13.06 6.38
N LYS A 234 -2.10 11.94 6.80
CA LYS A 234 -3.48 11.50 6.54
C LYS A 234 -3.92 10.54 7.64
N LEU A 235 -5.18 10.59 8.07
CA LEU A 235 -5.60 9.85 9.25
C LEU A 235 -5.61 8.31 9.09
N TYR A 236 -5.90 7.79 7.88
CA TYR A 236 -6.14 6.36 7.65
C TYR A 236 -5.00 5.41 8.12
N PRO A 237 -3.69 5.77 8.09
CA PRO A 237 -2.62 4.82 8.44
C PRO A 237 -2.69 4.31 9.89
N PHE A 238 -3.26 5.09 10.83
CA PHE A 238 -3.39 4.66 12.21
C PHE A 238 -4.25 3.41 12.36
N LEU A 239 -5.20 3.17 11.45
CA LEU A 239 -6.07 1.99 11.45
C LEU A 239 -5.29 0.68 11.36
N ILE A 240 -4.09 0.70 10.76
CA ILE A 240 -3.20 -0.48 10.64
C ILE A 240 -2.75 -1.00 12.01
N LEU A 241 -2.73 -0.14 13.04
CA LEU A 241 -2.43 -0.57 14.41
C LEU A 241 -3.45 -1.56 14.97
N GLY A 242 -4.72 -1.49 14.53
CA GLY A 242 -5.76 -2.42 14.97
C GLY A 242 -5.47 -3.88 14.62
N PRO A 243 -5.31 -4.24 13.34
CA PRO A 243 -4.88 -5.58 12.93
C PRO A 243 -3.54 -6.00 13.53
N LEU A 244 -2.59 -5.08 13.64
CA LEU A 244 -1.29 -5.37 14.25
C LEU A 244 -1.43 -5.75 15.72
N LEU A 245 -2.31 -5.07 16.47
CA LEU A 245 -2.64 -5.41 17.85
C LEU A 245 -3.11 -6.86 17.96
N VAL A 246 -4.09 -7.26 17.13
CA VAL A 246 -4.67 -8.61 17.18
C VAL A 246 -3.65 -9.67 16.74
N LEU A 247 -2.81 -9.39 15.74
CA LEU A 247 -1.73 -10.29 15.33
C LEU A 247 -0.68 -10.46 16.42
N CYS A 248 -0.27 -9.36 17.08
CA CYS A 248 0.66 -9.40 18.18
C CYS A 248 0.06 -10.11 19.42
N TRP A 249 -1.25 -9.96 19.65
CA TRP A 249 -1.96 -10.71 20.67
C TRP A 249 -1.92 -12.22 20.36
N ARG A 250 -2.31 -12.61 19.15
CA ARG A 250 -2.27 -14.01 18.71
C ARG A 250 -0.87 -14.64 18.84
N ALA A 251 0.19 -13.87 18.55
CA ALA A 251 1.58 -14.32 18.57
C ALA A 251 2.31 -14.06 19.91
N GLY A 252 1.68 -13.44 20.91
CA GLY A 252 2.33 -13.08 22.18
C GLY A 252 3.42 -12.01 22.05
N ARG A 253 3.38 -11.14 21.02
CA ARG A 253 4.41 -10.14 20.69
C ARG A 253 4.07 -8.74 21.21
N TRP A 254 3.61 -8.63 22.44
CA TRP A 254 3.16 -7.38 23.06
C TRP A 254 4.23 -6.29 23.16
N ARG A 255 5.48 -6.68 23.43
CA ARG A 255 6.59 -5.72 23.56
C ARG A 255 6.85 -5.01 22.22
N GLU A 256 6.81 -5.76 21.14
CA GLU A 256 7.01 -5.23 19.79
C GLU A 256 5.86 -4.31 19.36
N PHE A 257 4.62 -4.69 19.70
CA PHE A 257 3.46 -3.80 19.53
C PHE A 257 3.61 -2.51 20.35
N GLY A 258 3.98 -2.61 21.63
CA GLY A 258 4.21 -1.44 22.48
C GLY A 258 5.28 -0.49 21.93
N LYS A 259 6.37 -1.02 21.36
CA LYS A 259 7.40 -0.22 20.68
C LYS A 259 6.85 0.47 19.42
N ALA A 260 6.04 -0.22 18.64
CA ALA A 260 5.40 0.33 17.45
C ALA A 260 4.42 1.46 17.82
N LEU A 261 3.55 1.22 18.79
CA LEU A 261 2.58 2.19 19.29
C LEU A 261 3.27 3.43 19.89
N GLY A 262 4.28 3.22 20.73
CA GLY A 262 5.06 4.30 21.33
C GLY A 262 5.76 5.15 20.28
N GLY A 263 6.40 4.52 19.28
CA GLY A 263 7.01 5.23 18.16
C GLY A 263 6.00 6.05 17.35
N ALA A 264 4.81 5.48 17.10
CA ALA A 264 3.74 6.18 16.37
C ALA A 264 3.19 7.37 17.15
N ALA A 265 2.93 7.19 18.45
CA ALA A 265 2.42 8.26 19.31
C ALA A 265 3.43 9.42 19.42
N VAL A 266 4.71 9.12 19.65
CA VAL A 266 5.75 10.14 19.75
C VAL A 266 5.90 10.91 18.43
N ALA A 267 6.00 10.21 17.30
CA ALA A 267 6.15 10.86 16.00
C ALA A 267 4.93 11.73 15.64
N TRP A 268 3.72 11.25 15.91
CA TRP A 268 2.51 12.03 15.70
C TRP A 268 2.45 13.27 16.59
N LEU A 269 2.80 13.12 17.90
CA LEU A 269 2.84 14.24 18.85
C LEU A 269 3.89 15.29 18.46
N VAL A 270 5.09 14.88 18.04
CA VAL A 270 6.15 15.82 17.62
C VAL A 270 5.66 16.73 16.48
N VAL A 271 4.86 16.19 15.55
CA VAL A 271 4.32 16.98 14.44
C VAL A 271 3.13 17.83 14.86
N ASN A 272 2.19 17.27 15.62
CA ASN A 272 0.91 17.92 15.90
C ASN A 272 0.96 18.84 17.13
N LEU A 273 1.71 18.47 18.19
CA LEU A 273 1.70 19.20 19.46
C LEU A 273 2.07 20.68 19.35
N PRO A 274 3.09 21.08 18.55
CA PRO A 274 3.37 22.51 18.39
C PRO A 274 2.17 23.29 17.82
N VAL A 275 1.51 22.74 16.79
CA VAL A 275 0.33 23.39 16.18
C VAL A 275 -0.86 23.38 17.14
N MET A 276 -1.06 22.28 17.89
CA MET A 276 -2.11 22.20 18.92
C MET A 276 -1.94 23.25 20.02
N LEU A 277 -0.71 23.53 20.43
CA LEU A 277 -0.44 24.47 21.53
C LEU A 277 -0.52 25.93 21.08
N PHE A 278 -0.13 26.25 19.85
CA PHE A 278 0.00 27.63 19.39
C PHE A 278 -1.09 28.06 18.40
N ALA A 279 -1.81 27.11 17.77
CA ALA A 279 -2.82 27.36 16.75
C ALA A 279 -3.94 26.28 16.80
N PHE A 280 -4.57 26.13 17.97
CA PHE A 280 -5.56 25.05 18.22
C PHE A 280 -6.73 25.09 17.22
N ASP A 281 -7.28 26.25 16.92
CA ASP A 281 -8.40 26.41 15.99
C ASP A 281 -8.03 25.92 14.59
N GLY A 282 -6.86 26.31 14.09
CA GLY A 282 -6.33 25.83 12.81
C GLY A 282 -6.05 24.33 12.83
N TRP A 283 -5.48 23.78 13.91
CA TRP A 283 -5.26 22.34 14.04
C TRP A 283 -6.56 21.54 14.08
N SER A 284 -7.58 22.03 14.77
CA SER A 284 -8.87 21.34 14.91
C SER A 284 -9.70 21.36 13.62
N LYS A 285 -9.44 22.28 12.70
CA LYS A 285 -10.21 22.45 11.45
C LYS A 285 -10.30 21.18 10.60
N PHE A 286 -9.23 20.39 10.52
CA PHE A 286 -9.26 19.11 9.81
C PHE A 286 -10.33 18.15 10.40
N TYR A 287 -10.44 18.09 11.71
CA TYR A 287 -11.38 17.17 12.38
C TYR A 287 -12.82 17.68 12.30
N THR A 288 -13.04 18.98 12.54
CA THR A 288 -14.38 19.59 12.44
C THR A 288 -14.90 19.53 11.02
N PHE A 289 -14.08 19.91 10.03
CA PHE A 289 -14.43 19.78 8.62
C PHE A 289 -14.77 18.34 8.22
N SER A 290 -14.00 17.36 8.69
CA SER A 290 -14.28 15.95 8.40
C SER A 290 -15.58 15.45 9.00
N GLN A 291 -16.01 15.99 10.14
CA GLN A 291 -17.30 15.66 10.78
C GLN A 291 -18.49 16.35 10.09
N GLU A 292 -18.34 17.62 9.78
CA GLU A 292 -19.39 18.48 9.20
C GLU A 292 -19.63 18.18 7.72
N ARG A 293 -18.59 17.74 6.99
CA ARG A 293 -18.70 17.39 5.58
C ARG A 293 -19.81 16.36 5.35
N GLY A 294 -20.72 16.65 4.45
CA GLY A 294 -21.79 15.76 4.04
C GLY A 294 -21.30 14.50 3.32
N VAL A 295 -22.24 13.73 2.83
CA VAL A 295 -22.00 12.61 1.92
C VAL A 295 -21.41 13.14 0.61
N ASP A 296 -20.41 12.45 0.08
CA ASP A 296 -19.67 12.95 -1.06
C ASP A 296 -19.29 11.82 -2.05
N PHE A 297 -18.59 12.22 -3.12
CA PHE A 297 -18.31 11.40 -4.29
C PHE A 297 -17.77 10.00 -3.97
N GLY A 298 -18.24 9.01 -4.76
CA GLY A 298 -17.78 7.62 -4.76
C GLY A 298 -18.30 6.76 -3.62
N SER A 299 -18.99 7.31 -2.63
CA SER A 299 -19.55 6.51 -1.54
C SER A 299 -20.87 5.87 -1.91
N PHE A 300 -21.18 4.70 -1.33
CA PHE A 300 -22.52 4.10 -1.48
C PHE A 300 -23.61 4.97 -0.82
N TRP A 301 -23.23 5.78 0.16
CA TRP A 301 -24.11 6.73 0.80
C TRP A 301 -24.66 7.77 -0.18
N LEU A 302 -23.86 8.16 -1.18
CA LEU A 302 -24.31 9.11 -2.19
C LEU A 302 -25.43 8.53 -3.06
N ILE A 303 -25.31 7.24 -3.43
CA ILE A 303 -26.38 6.52 -4.14
C ILE A 303 -27.67 6.51 -3.28
N LEU A 304 -27.53 6.23 -1.98
CA LEU A 304 -28.65 6.20 -1.05
C LEU A 304 -29.33 7.57 -0.95
N VAL A 305 -28.55 8.63 -0.74
CA VAL A 305 -29.05 10.01 -0.61
C VAL A 305 -29.76 10.48 -1.88
N HIS A 306 -29.22 10.16 -3.07
CA HIS A 306 -29.82 10.55 -4.34
C HIS A 306 -31.11 9.80 -4.67
N ASN A 307 -31.36 8.62 -4.09
CA ASN A 307 -32.51 7.76 -4.39
C ASN A 307 -33.53 7.71 -3.21
N THR A 308 -33.45 8.62 -2.25
CA THR A 308 -34.33 8.65 -1.08
C THR A 308 -34.96 10.03 -0.94
N ASP A 309 -36.30 10.09 -0.82
CA ASP A 309 -37.02 11.34 -0.64
C ASP A 309 -36.70 12.06 0.68
N ASN A 310 -36.34 11.30 1.72
CA ASN A 310 -35.90 11.81 3.02
C ASN A 310 -34.49 11.35 3.33
N PRO A 311 -33.45 12.01 2.79
CA PRO A 311 -32.07 11.60 2.99
C PRO A 311 -31.68 11.69 4.48
N PRO A 312 -30.88 10.73 4.99
CA PRO A 312 -30.38 10.77 6.36
C PRO A 312 -29.50 12.01 6.58
N SER A 313 -29.57 12.58 7.78
CA SER A 313 -28.69 13.70 8.16
C SER A 313 -27.22 13.28 8.15
N THR A 314 -26.32 14.25 8.03
CA THR A 314 -24.86 14.01 8.10
C THR A 314 -24.46 13.31 9.40
N GLU A 315 -25.09 13.66 10.52
CA GLU A 315 -24.86 13.02 11.83
C GLU A 315 -25.28 11.55 11.82
N THR A 316 -26.45 11.24 11.24
CA THR A 316 -26.93 9.86 11.09
C THR A 316 -25.97 9.04 10.23
N VAL A 317 -25.51 9.59 9.11
CA VAL A 317 -24.54 8.92 8.24
C VAL A 317 -23.21 8.69 8.97
N ASN A 318 -22.70 9.67 9.71
CA ASN A 318 -21.48 9.54 10.51
C ASN A 318 -21.61 8.42 11.54
N THR A 319 -22.74 8.34 12.23
CA THR A 319 -23.01 7.29 13.22
C THR A 319 -23.05 5.91 12.55
N LEU A 320 -23.83 5.76 11.47
CA LEU A 320 -23.96 4.48 10.77
C LEU A 320 -22.63 4.04 10.12
N ALA A 321 -21.88 4.95 9.51
CA ALA A 321 -20.56 4.66 8.95
C ALA A 321 -19.57 4.19 10.04
N THR A 322 -19.61 4.83 11.22
CA THR A 322 -18.80 4.43 12.37
C THR A 322 -19.18 3.04 12.88
N LEU A 323 -20.47 2.75 13.01
CA LEU A 323 -20.96 1.43 13.45
C LEU A 323 -20.57 0.33 12.44
N LEU A 324 -20.72 0.58 11.14
CA LEU A 324 -20.29 -0.34 10.09
C LEU A 324 -18.76 -0.58 10.14
N MET A 325 -17.98 0.48 10.35
CA MET A 325 -16.52 0.34 10.48
C MET A 325 -16.16 -0.48 11.73
N LEU A 326 -16.80 -0.25 12.87
CA LEU A 326 -16.59 -1.04 14.10
C LEU A 326 -16.98 -2.51 13.89
N LEU A 327 -18.06 -2.79 13.16
CA LEU A 327 -18.44 -4.16 12.79
C LEU A 327 -17.36 -4.82 11.92
N CYS A 328 -16.82 -4.11 10.92
CA CYS A 328 -15.72 -4.59 10.11
C CYS A 328 -14.45 -4.83 10.94
N CYS A 329 -14.12 -3.94 11.88
CA CYS A 329 -13.01 -4.14 12.82
C CYS A 329 -13.20 -5.43 13.63
N GLY A 330 -14.40 -5.66 14.17
CA GLY A 330 -14.75 -6.88 14.89
C GLY A 330 -14.64 -8.14 14.01
N ALA A 331 -15.12 -8.08 12.77
CA ALA A 331 -15.04 -9.18 11.81
C ALA A 331 -13.58 -9.50 11.43
N ILE A 332 -12.74 -8.49 11.19
CA ILE A 332 -11.31 -8.67 10.88
C ILE A 332 -10.56 -9.23 12.10
N ALA A 333 -10.88 -8.76 13.32
CA ALA A 333 -10.31 -9.30 14.55
C ALA A 333 -10.71 -10.78 14.76
N ALA A 334 -12.00 -11.10 14.58
CA ALA A 334 -12.49 -12.48 14.64
C ALA A 334 -11.81 -13.35 13.58
N LEU A 335 -11.74 -12.89 12.33
CA LEU A 335 -11.02 -13.58 11.24
C LEU A 335 -9.57 -13.84 11.62
N THR A 336 -8.89 -12.86 12.22
CA THR A 336 -7.50 -12.98 12.66
C THR A 336 -7.33 -14.07 13.72
N LEU A 337 -8.28 -14.23 14.63
CA LEU A 337 -8.19 -15.19 15.75
C LEU A 337 -8.69 -16.60 15.38
N ILE A 338 -9.64 -16.73 14.43
CA ILE A 338 -10.22 -18.04 14.06
C ILE A 338 -9.56 -18.69 12.83
N ALA A 339 -8.82 -17.90 12.02
CA ALA A 339 -8.18 -18.42 10.81
C ALA A 339 -7.27 -19.62 11.12
N PRO A 340 -7.27 -20.68 10.27
CA PRO A 340 -6.52 -21.90 10.48
C PRO A 340 -5.01 -21.66 10.60
N ARG A 341 -4.49 -20.70 9.84
CA ARG A 341 -3.12 -20.19 9.93
C ARG A 341 -3.15 -18.70 10.18
N ARG A 342 -2.20 -18.14 10.96
CA ARG A 342 -2.16 -16.69 11.21
C ARG A 342 -2.17 -15.95 9.88
N PRO A 343 -3.11 -15.00 9.66
CA PRO A 343 -3.13 -14.16 8.48
C PRO A 343 -1.84 -13.37 8.34
N ARG A 344 -1.42 -13.08 7.10
CA ARG A 344 -0.27 -12.22 6.86
C ARG A 344 -0.61 -10.77 7.22
N PHE A 345 0.37 -10.04 7.74
CA PHE A 345 0.18 -8.65 8.16
C PHE A 345 -0.38 -7.77 7.03
N ALA A 346 0.17 -7.89 5.80
CA ALA A 346 -0.31 -7.13 4.67
C ALA A 346 -1.77 -7.44 4.27
N GLN A 347 -2.24 -8.69 4.44
CA GLN A 347 -3.64 -9.05 4.18
C GLN A 347 -4.59 -8.28 5.09
N LEU A 348 -4.29 -8.21 6.37
CA LEU A 348 -5.13 -7.52 7.34
C LEU A 348 -5.01 -5.99 7.22
N ALA A 349 -3.81 -5.48 6.92
CA ALA A 349 -3.61 -4.06 6.62
C ALA A 349 -4.44 -3.62 5.40
N PHE A 350 -4.48 -4.44 4.33
CA PHE A 350 -5.35 -4.19 3.19
C PHE A 350 -6.83 -4.18 3.59
N LEU A 351 -7.29 -5.22 4.29
CA LEU A 351 -8.70 -5.37 4.65
C LEU A 351 -9.21 -4.24 5.55
N ILE A 352 -8.42 -3.76 6.50
CA ILE A 352 -8.86 -2.68 7.40
C ILE A 352 -8.99 -1.35 6.66
N ILE A 353 -8.07 -1.04 5.73
CA ILE A 353 -8.15 0.18 4.95
C ILE A 353 -9.26 0.09 3.89
N ALA A 354 -9.45 -1.07 3.25
CA ALA A 354 -10.57 -1.31 2.35
C ALA A 354 -11.92 -1.18 3.08
N ALA A 355 -12.05 -1.75 4.29
CA ALA A 355 -13.24 -1.61 5.12
C ALA A 355 -13.53 -0.13 5.43
N PHE A 356 -12.50 0.63 5.82
CA PHE A 356 -12.64 2.07 6.09
C PHE A 356 -13.17 2.82 4.87
N ILE A 357 -12.57 2.60 3.70
CA ILE A 357 -12.96 3.28 2.46
C ILE A 357 -14.39 2.88 2.04
N LEU A 358 -14.74 1.60 2.12
CA LEU A 358 -16.05 1.08 1.73
C LEU A 358 -17.19 1.55 2.65
N THR A 359 -16.91 1.77 3.94
CA THR A 359 -17.93 2.22 4.92
C THR A 359 -18.00 3.73 5.05
N ASN A 360 -17.00 4.46 4.56
CA ASN A 360 -16.90 5.91 4.69
C ASN A 360 -17.92 6.64 3.81
N LYS A 361 -18.30 7.84 4.22
CA LYS A 361 -19.20 8.74 3.49
C LYS A 361 -18.56 9.42 2.28
N VAL A 362 -17.26 9.21 2.04
CA VAL A 362 -16.48 9.72 0.92
C VAL A 362 -15.55 8.63 0.40
N TYR A 363 -15.56 8.38 -0.90
CA TYR A 363 -14.59 7.52 -1.54
C TYR A 363 -14.04 8.21 -2.80
N SER A 364 -13.23 9.24 -2.59
CA SER A 364 -12.60 9.99 -3.68
C SER A 364 -11.68 9.12 -4.55
N PRO A 365 -11.50 9.42 -5.85
CA PRO A 365 -10.78 8.57 -6.79
C PRO A 365 -9.31 8.33 -6.40
N GLN A 366 -8.68 9.26 -5.69
CA GLN A 366 -7.30 9.11 -5.21
C GLN A 366 -7.14 8.14 -4.02
N TYR A 367 -8.24 7.73 -3.35
CA TYR A 367 -8.15 6.77 -2.23
C TYR A 367 -7.71 5.37 -2.68
N VAL A 368 -7.83 5.05 -3.98
CA VAL A 368 -7.25 3.83 -4.55
C VAL A 368 -5.74 3.72 -4.28
N LEU A 369 -5.02 4.85 -4.18
CA LEU A 369 -3.59 4.89 -3.87
C LEU A 369 -3.27 4.29 -2.50
N TRP A 370 -4.16 4.40 -1.51
CA TRP A 370 -3.97 3.83 -0.18
C TRP A 370 -3.98 2.31 -0.21
N LEU A 371 -4.76 1.76 -1.13
CA LEU A 371 -4.94 0.31 -1.28
C LEU A 371 -3.88 -0.33 -2.18
N VAL A 372 -3.39 0.35 -3.24
CA VAL A 372 -2.50 -0.24 -4.25
C VAL A 372 -1.29 -0.97 -3.63
N PRO A 373 -0.43 -0.36 -2.79
CA PRO A 373 0.70 -1.06 -2.22
C PRO A 373 0.31 -2.20 -1.28
N LEU A 374 -0.77 -2.00 -0.50
CA LEU A 374 -1.28 -3.01 0.43
C LEU A 374 -1.91 -4.20 -0.33
N ALA A 375 -2.65 -3.94 -1.41
CA ALA A 375 -3.23 -4.97 -2.27
C ALA A 375 -2.16 -5.86 -2.90
N VAL A 376 -1.08 -5.25 -3.40
CA VAL A 376 0.05 -5.98 -3.98
C VAL A 376 0.75 -6.85 -2.94
N LEU A 377 0.97 -6.34 -1.72
CA LEU A 377 1.54 -7.12 -0.63
C LEU A 377 0.57 -8.20 -0.11
N ALA A 378 -0.73 -7.92 -0.12
CA ALA A 378 -1.76 -8.86 0.33
C ALA A 378 -2.00 -9.99 -0.68
N ARG A 379 -2.08 -9.68 -1.98
CA ARG A 379 -2.42 -10.63 -3.04
C ARG A 379 -1.79 -10.27 -4.37
N PRO A 380 -0.50 -10.59 -4.60
CA PRO A 380 0.22 -10.29 -5.84
C PRO A 380 -0.21 -11.19 -7.00
N LYS A 381 -1.41 -11.00 -7.53
CA LYS A 381 -1.96 -11.76 -8.65
C LYS A 381 -2.47 -10.83 -9.74
N TRP A 382 -1.79 -10.78 -10.89
CA TRP A 382 -2.05 -9.86 -11.99
C TRP A 382 -3.52 -9.82 -12.43
N ARG A 383 -4.15 -10.98 -12.64
CA ARG A 383 -5.55 -11.04 -13.09
C ARG A 383 -6.48 -10.29 -12.14
N ASP A 384 -6.42 -10.61 -10.84
CA ASP A 384 -7.34 -10.08 -9.85
C ASP A 384 -7.06 -8.60 -9.59
N PHE A 385 -5.79 -8.21 -9.62
CA PHE A 385 -5.35 -6.83 -9.52
C PHE A 385 -5.84 -5.99 -10.71
N LEU A 386 -5.69 -6.48 -11.96
CA LEU A 386 -6.11 -5.75 -13.15
C LEU A 386 -7.63 -5.63 -13.26
N ILE A 387 -8.41 -6.63 -12.83
CA ILE A 387 -9.87 -6.54 -12.74
C ILE A 387 -10.26 -5.39 -11.81
N TRP A 388 -9.67 -5.32 -10.60
CA TRP A 388 -9.91 -4.24 -9.68
C TRP A 388 -9.49 -2.88 -10.26
N GLN A 389 -8.30 -2.78 -10.85
CA GLN A 389 -7.80 -1.55 -11.48
C GLN A 389 -8.71 -1.07 -12.63
N ALA A 390 -9.28 -1.98 -13.40
CA ALA A 390 -10.24 -1.62 -14.45
C ALA A 390 -11.52 -0.99 -13.86
N CYS A 391 -12.01 -1.51 -12.73
CA CYS A 391 -13.14 -0.92 -12.00
C CYS A 391 -12.81 0.50 -11.48
N GLU A 392 -11.60 0.70 -10.93
CA GLU A 392 -11.15 2.01 -10.44
C GLU A 392 -10.96 3.03 -11.58
N VAL A 393 -10.45 2.59 -12.75
CA VAL A 393 -10.34 3.45 -13.94
C VAL A 393 -11.74 3.82 -14.46
N ALA A 394 -12.67 2.87 -14.49
CA ALA A 394 -14.05 3.17 -14.88
C ALA A 394 -14.69 4.20 -13.95
N TYR A 395 -14.47 4.08 -12.64
CA TYR A 395 -14.91 5.07 -11.67
C TYR A 395 -14.22 6.42 -11.85
N PHE A 396 -12.89 6.45 -12.07
CA PHE A 396 -12.15 7.67 -12.35
C PHE A 396 -12.75 8.44 -13.53
N LEU A 397 -13.07 7.75 -14.61
CA LEU A 397 -13.75 8.39 -15.75
C LEU A 397 -15.18 8.81 -15.40
N GLY A 398 -15.91 7.97 -14.67
CA GLY A 398 -17.28 8.20 -14.26
C GLY A 398 -17.46 9.48 -13.45
N ILE A 399 -16.61 9.71 -12.43
CA ILE A 399 -16.70 10.91 -11.59
C ILE A 399 -16.41 12.19 -12.40
N TRP A 400 -15.39 12.19 -13.25
CA TRP A 400 -15.08 13.40 -14.04
C TRP A 400 -16.16 13.68 -15.07
N MET A 401 -16.70 12.67 -15.72
CA MET A 401 -17.81 12.84 -16.65
C MET A 401 -19.10 13.29 -15.94
N TYR A 402 -19.34 12.83 -14.71
CA TYR A 402 -20.46 13.32 -13.90
C TYR A 402 -20.28 14.78 -13.52
N LEU A 403 -19.08 15.19 -13.08
CA LEU A 403 -18.79 16.59 -12.78
C LEU A 403 -18.84 17.47 -14.04
N ALA A 404 -18.42 16.96 -15.19
CA ALA A 404 -18.60 17.64 -16.46
C ALA A 404 -20.09 17.88 -16.77
N TYR A 405 -20.95 16.88 -16.53
CA TYR A 405 -22.40 16.98 -16.73
C TYR A 405 -23.03 18.04 -15.80
N THR A 406 -22.69 18.04 -14.52
CA THR A 406 -23.27 18.96 -13.54
C THR A 406 -22.75 20.40 -13.67
N THR A 407 -21.53 20.59 -14.21
CA THR A 407 -20.91 21.92 -14.33
C THR A 407 -21.05 22.55 -15.72
N SER A 408 -21.56 21.83 -16.72
CA SER A 408 -21.70 22.33 -18.09
C SER A 408 -23.03 23.03 -18.36
N GLY A 409 -23.89 23.22 -17.37
CA GLY A 409 -25.20 23.84 -17.53
C GLY A 409 -26.06 23.11 -18.57
N ASP A 410 -26.78 23.85 -19.40
CA ASP A 410 -27.69 23.27 -20.41
C ASP A 410 -27.00 22.39 -21.46
N ALA A 411 -25.68 22.43 -21.57
CA ALA A 411 -24.94 21.59 -22.51
C ALA A 411 -24.89 20.12 -22.11
N HIS A 412 -25.13 19.78 -20.83
CA HIS A 412 -25.15 18.43 -20.26
C HIS A 412 -24.02 17.52 -20.77
N LYS A 413 -22.78 18.04 -20.81
CA LYS A 413 -21.61 17.30 -21.32
C LYS A 413 -21.19 16.24 -20.30
N GLY A 414 -21.29 14.98 -20.65
CA GLY A 414 -20.76 13.89 -19.83
C GLY A 414 -21.78 12.86 -19.38
N LEU A 415 -21.66 12.37 -18.15
CA LEU A 415 -22.42 11.25 -17.63
C LEU A 415 -23.52 11.73 -16.66
N PRO A 416 -24.81 11.42 -16.88
CA PRO A 416 -25.88 11.78 -15.97
C PRO A 416 -25.77 11.02 -14.64
N THR A 417 -26.55 11.44 -13.64
CA THR A 417 -26.52 10.89 -12.26
C THR A 417 -26.66 9.38 -12.20
N ASP A 418 -27.58 8.78 -12.96
CA ASP A 418 -27.77 7.32 -12.99
C ASP A 418 -26.53 6.59 -13.52
N GLY A 419 -25.90 7.13 -14.56
CA GLY A 419 -24.64 6.60 -15.09
C GLY A 419 -23.52 6.68 -14.07
N TYR A 420 -23.48 7.75 -13.29
CA TYR A 420 -22.51 7.89 -12.21
C TYR A 420 -22.75 6.90 -11.05
N HIS A 421 -24.02 6.61 -10.70
CA HIS A 421 -24.34 5.57 -9.71
C HIS A 421 -23.80 4.19 -10.15
N TRP A 422 -23.87 3.87 -11.45
CA TRP A 422 -23.25 2.66 -11.99
C TRP A 422 -21.73 2.66 -11.83
N ALA A 423 -21.07 3.79 -12.08
CA ALA A 423 -19.62 3.90 -11.89
C ALA A 423 -19.24 3.70 -10.42
N ILE A 424 -20.00 4.28 -9.48
CA ILE A 424 -19.85 4.03 -8.03
C ILE A 424 -20.04 2.54 -7.72
N GLY A 425 -21.09 1.90 -8.23
CA GLY A 425 -21.34 0.46 -8.02
C GLY A 425 -20.18 -0.41 -8.49
N VAL A 426 -19.62 -0.12 -9.67
CA VAL A 426 -18.52 -0.89 -10.28
C VAL A 426 -17.27 -0.85 -9.40
N HIS A 427 -16.82 0.32 -8.94
CA HIS A 427 -15.59 0.38 -8.14
C HIS A 427 -15.77 -0.20 -6.73
N LEU A 428 -16.93 -0.03 -6.11
CA LEU A 428 -17.24 -0.67 -4.84
C LEU A 428 -17.20 -2.20 -4.96
N LEU A 429 -17.81 -2.76 -6.01
CA LEU A 429 -17.78 -4.20 -6.30
C LEU A 429 -16.37 -4.69 -6.63
N GLY A 430 -15.56 -3.89 -7.33
CA GLY A 430 -14.16 -4.20 -7.62
C GLY A 430 -13.31 -4.31 -6.36
N THR A 431 -13.45 -3.34 -5.45
CA THR A 431 -12.75 -3.37 -4.17
C THR A 431 -13.25 -4.52 -3.27
N LEU A 432 -14.57 -4.74 -3.21
CA LEU A 432 -15.16 -5.86 -2.47
C LEU A 432 -14.69 -7.22 -3.03
N PHE A 433 -14.64 -7.38 -4.36
CA PHE A 433 -14.08 -8.58 -5.00
C PHE A 433 -12.67 -8.89 -4.50
N LEU A 434 -11.80 -7.88 -4.44
CA LEU A 434 -10.43 -8.08 -3.97
C LEU A 434 -10.41 -8.44 -2.47
N CYS A 435 -11.26 -7.82 -1.64
CA CYS A 435 -11.43 -8.18 -0.23
C CYS A 435 -11.84 -9.65 -0.08
N VAL A 436 -12.83 -10.12 -0.86
CA VAL A 436 -13.29 -11.52 -0.85
C VAL A 436 -12.15 -12.47 -1.23
N MET A 437 -11.34 -12.11 -2.23
CA MET A 437 -10.18 -12.92 -2.62
C MET A 437 -9.13 -13.00 -1.52
N VAL A 438 -8.86 -11.90 -0.81
CA VAL A 438 -7.93 -11.88 0.33
C VAL A 438 -8.48 -12.70 1.51
N VAL A 439 -9.75 -12.55 1.87
CA VAL A 439 -10.40 -13.36 2.91
C VAL A 439 -10.36 -14.84 2.57
N ARG A 440 -10.62 -15.20 1.31
CA ARG A 440 -10.49 -16.59 0.84
C ARG A 440 -9.08 -17.15 1.06
N ASP A 441 -8.04 -16.36 0.75
CA ASP A 441 -6.65 -16.79 0.91
C ASP A 441 -6.25 -16.92 2.40
N ILE A 442 -6.88 -16.13 3.28
CA ILE A 442 -6.73 -16.26 4.73
C ILE A 442 -7.36 -17.57 5.23
N LEU A 443 -8.56 -17.90 4.75
CA LEU A 443 -9.30 -19.12 5.15
C LEU A 443 -8.76 -20.38 4.48
N MET A 444 -8.15 -20.25 3.30
CA MET A 444 -7.54 -21.33 2.52
C MET A 444 -6.06 -21.00 2.24
N PRO A 445 -5.15 -21.15 3.22
CA PRO A 445 -3.75 -20.72 3.11
C PRO A 445 -2.98 -21.32 1.92
N ASP A 446 -3.36 -22.49 1.46
CA ASP A 446 -2.77 -23.15 0.28
C ASP A 446 -3.07 -22.40 -1.04
N ARG A 447 -4.06 -21.52 -1.05
CA ARG A 447 -4.42 -20.68 -2.21
C ARG A 447 -3.75 -19.32 -2.20
N ASP A 448 -3.04 -18.98 -1.11
CA ASP A 448 -2.32 -17.70 -0.99
C ASP A 448 -1.10 -17.69 -1.94
N PRO A 449 -1.06 -16.78 -2.93
CA PRO A 449 0.04 -16.71 -3.90
C PRO A 449 1.43 -16.51 -3.28
N VAL A 450 1.50 -15.87 -2.12
CA VAL A 450 2.77 -15.63 -1.41
C VAL A 450 3.22 -16.90 -0.72
N ARG A 451 2.31 -17.62 -0.06
CA ARG A 451 2.62 -18.88 0.62
C ARG A 451 2.96 -20.02 -0.34
N GLN A 452 2.39 -20.02 -1.54
CA GLN A 452 2.74 -20.98 -2.60
C GLN A 452 4.22 -20.90 -3.03
N THR A 453 4.90 -19.79 -2.76
CA THR A 453 6.34 -19.64 -3.05
C THR A 453 7.26 -20.02 -1.88
N GLY A 454 6.70 -20.57 -0.80
CA GLY A 454 7.45 -21.04 0.37
C GLY A 454 7.72 -19.97 1.42
N ASP A 455 7.14 -18.76 1.29
CA ASP A 455 7.18 -17.73 2.32
C ASP A 455 5.95 -17.83 3.21
N ASP A 456 6.07 -17.60 4.52
CA ASP A 456 4.92 -17.53 5.41
C ASP A 456 4.32 -16.12 5.45
N ASP A 457 5.07 -15.15 5.93
CA ASP A 457 4.67 -13.75 5.96
C ASP A 457 5.87 -12.82 5.75
N PRO A 458 6.27 -12.55 4.50
CA PRO A 458 7.41 -11.66 4.23
C PRO A 458 7.19 -10.22 4.72
N SER A 459 5.93 -9.82 4.97
CA SER A 459 5.58 -8.54 5.57
C SER A 459 5.48 -8.60 7.10
N GLY A 460 5.49 -9.79 7.69
CA GLY A 460 5.19 -10.04 9.10
C GLY A 460 6.29 -9.62 10.08
N GLY A 461 7.55 -9.55 9.64
CA GLY A 461 8.68 -9.17 10.48
C GLY A 461 8.81 -10.04 11.72
N VAL A 462 8.62 -9.47 12.92
CA VAL A 462 8.68 -10.21 14.20
C VAL A 462 7.59 -11.26 14.36
N LEU A 463 6.57 -11.23 13.52
CA LEU A 463 5.48 -12.21 13.48
C LEU A 463 5.81 -13.40 12.56
N ASP A 464 6.70 -13.21 11.55
CA ASP A 464 7.06 -14.29 10.64
C ASP A 464 7.69 -15.45 11.39
N GLY A 465 7.15 -16.67 11.20
CA GLY A 465 7.58 -17.88 11.92
C GLY A 465 7.32 -17.89 13.45
N ALA A 466 6.69 -16.86 14.03
CA ALA A 466 6.34 -16.87 15.44
C ALA A 466 5.26 -17.91 15.75
N ARG A 467 5.29 -18.51 16.94
CA ARG A 467 4.24 -19.43 17.40
C ARG A 467 2.98 -18.66 17.77
N ASP A 468 1.81 -19.27 17.53
CA ASP A 468 0.55 -18.76 18.03
C ASP A 468 0.39 -19.11 19.51
N VAL A 469 0.07 -18.10 20.33
CA VAL A 469 -0.17 -18.23 21.78
C VAL A 469 -1.67 -18.25 22.07
N PHE A 470 -2.44 -17.52 21.30
CA PHE A 470 -3.88 -17.39 21.45
C PHE A 470 -4.60 -17.57 20.12
N VAL A 471 -5.46 -18.61 20.01
CA VAL A 471 -6.26 -18.93 18.82
C VAL A 471 -7.66 -19.32 19.28
N LEU A 472 -8.69 -18.90 18.56
CA LEU A 472 -10.08 -19.29 18.78
C LEU A 472 -10.54 -20.31 17.73
N GLY A 473 -11.56 -21.10 18.07
CA GLY A 473 -12.23 -22.00 17.14
C GLY A 473 -11.55 -23.35 16.90
N PRO A 474 -11.80 -24.05 15.77
CA PRO A 474 -11.32 -25.41 15.50
C PRO A 474 -9.79 -25.55 15.49
N ALA A 475 -9.08 -24.50 15.08
CA ALA A 475 -7.61 -24.47 15.12
C ALA A 475 -7.03 -24.63 16.53
N ALA A 476 -7.77 -24.21 17.57
CA ALA A 476 -7.38 -24.41 18.96
C ALA A 476 -7.51 -25.88 19.41
N ARG A 477 -8.41 -26.64 18.78
CA ARG A 477 -8.70 -28.05 19.15
C ARG A 477 -7.73 -29.04 18.53
N THR A 478 -7.11 -28.72 17.40
CA THR A 478 -6.24 -29.65 16.65
C THR A 478 -4.81 -29.68 17.16
N GLY A 479 -4.42 -28.84 18.14
CA GLY A 479 -3.04 -28.75 18.60
C GLY A 479 -2.04 -28.43 17.48
N GLN A 480 -2.51 -28.06 16.30
CA GLN A 480 -1.71 -27.58 15.18
C GLN A 480 -1.16 -26.18 15.50
N HIS A 481 -0.36 -26.12 16.56
CA HIS A 481 0.65 -25.10 16.69
C HIS A 481 1.48 -25.18 15.41
N SER A 482 1.47 -24.12 14.65
CA SER A 482 2.17 -23.97 13.36
C SER A 482 3.26 -25.03 13.20
N ALA A 483 2.95 -26.10 12.44
CA ALA A 483 3.98 -27.04 12.05
C ALA A 483 5.09 -26.20 11.44
N HIS A 484 6.29 -26.33 11.97
CA HIS A 484 7.47 -25.72 11.38
C HIS A 484 7.40 -26.05 9.89
N PHE A 485 7.25 -25.03 9.06
CA PHE A 485 7.51 -25.16 7.66
C PHE A 485 9.01 -25.43 7.57
N GLU A 486 9.41 -26.69 7.47
CA GLU A 486 10.76 -27.06 7.05
C GLU A 486 10.89 -26.74 5.57
N GLY A 487 10.84 -25.43 5.27
CA GLY A 487 11.35 -24.94 4.02
C GLY A 487 12.85 -25.19 3.97
N PRO A 488 13.45 -25.31 2.80
CA PRO A 488 14.90 -25.49 2.67
C PRO A 488 15.62 -24.45 3.54
N PRO A 489 16.72 -24.83 4.22
CA PRO A 489 17.35 -24.01 5.26
C PRO A 489 17.59 -22.60 4.73
N LEU A 490 17.09 -21.60 5.48
CA LEU A 490 17.29 -20.19 5.16
C LEU A 490 18.79 -19.93 5.14
N VAL A 491 19.33 -19.63 3.98
CA VAL A 491 20.67 -19.05 3.86
C VAL A 491 20.59 -17.69 4.53
N ARG A 492 21.09 -17.57 5.77
CA ARG A 492 21.29 -16.30 6.42
C ARG A 492 22.30 -15.51 5.60
N TRP A 493 21.83 -14.50 4.91
CA TRP A 493 22.68 -13.51 4.32
C TRP A 493 23.29 -12.67 5.44
N GLY A 494 24.54 -12.97 5.78
CA GLY A 494 25.34 -12.08 6.62
C GLY A 494 25.47 -10.72 5.94
N ALA A 495 25.44 -9.66 6.74
CA ALA A 495 25.85 -8.34 6.30
C ALA A 495 27.26 -8.51 5.72
N GLY A 496 27.41 -8.26 4.42
CA GLY A 496 28.68 -8.38 3.74
C GLY A 496 29.73 -7.50 4.42
N SER A 497 30.84 -8.10 4.80
CA SER A 497 32.05 -7.37 5.13
C SER A 497 32.51 -6.62 3.87
N ALA A 498 33.10 -5.45 4.05
CA ALA A 498 33.55 -4.54 3.00
C ALA A 498 34.59 -5.13 2.02
N ASP A 499 34.98 -6.39 2.17
CA ASP A 499 36.07 -7.04 1.41
C ASP A 499 35.59 -8.08 0.41
N GLY A 500 34.60 -7.82 -0.36
CA GLY A 500 34.30 -8.43 -1.68
C GLY A 500 34.62 -9.92 -1.96
N ARG A 501 34.86 -10.79 -0.95
CA ARG A 501 35.12 -12.22 -1.13
C ARG A 501 33.93 -13.04 -0.65
N PHE A 502 33.23 -13.67 -1.58
CA PHE A 502 32.19 -14.65 -1.28
C PHE A 502 32.84 -15.97 -0.87
N ALA A 503 32.74 -16.34 0.41
CA ALA A 503 33.02 -17.69 0.86
C ALA A 503 31.78 -18.56 0.59
N LEU A 504 31.94 -19.62 -0.19
CA LEU A 504 30.98 -20.71 -0.33
C LEU A 504 30.88 -21.41 1.03
N GLY A 505 29.71 -21.29 1.69
CA GLY A 505 29.47 -21.89 2.99
C GLY A 505 29.52 -23.42 2.94
N GLU A 506 30.40 -23.99 3.74
CA GLU A 506 30.45 -25.41 4.05
C GLU A 506 29.15 -25.90 4.67
N ARG A 507 28.72 -27.07 4.24
CA ARG A 507 27.60 -27.80 4.86
C ARG A 507 28.02 -28.24 6.26
N VAL A 508 27.41 -27.71 7.29
CA VAL A 508 27.50 -28.28 8.64
C VAL A 508 26.58 -29.50 8.68
N GLY A 509 27.19 -30.67 8.62
CA GLY A 509 26.50 -31.94 8.81
C GLY A 509 26.03 -32.08 10.25
N ALA A 510 24.81 -32.56 10.43
CA ALA A 510 24.29 -33.01 11.72
C ALA A 510 25.09 -34.22 12.18
N GLY A 511 25.95 -34.05 13.20
CA GLY A 511 26.65 -35.11 13.85
C GLY A 511 25.73 -35.86 14.79
N GLU A 512 25.51 -37.14 14.50
CA GLU A 512 24.98 -38.15 15.41
C GLU A 512 25.83 -38.24 16.70
N ARG A 513 25.24 -38.10 17.84
CA ARG A 513 25.84 -38.53 19.12
C ARG A 513 25.52 -40.00 19.35
N VAL A 514 26.50 -40.85 19.03
CA VAL A 514 26.56 -42.21 19.52
C VAL A 514 27.10 -42.15 20.95
N GLY A 515 26.32 -42.66 21.89
CA GLY A 515 26.75 -42.88 23.26
C GLY A 515 27.75 -44.07 23.33
N ALA A 516 28.80 -43.89 24.07
CA ALA A 516 29.64 -44.99 24.51
C ALA A 516 29.82 -44.90 26.03
N ASP A 517 29.24 -45.88 26.70
CA ASP A 517 29.51 -46.33 28.07
C ASP A 517 30.93 -46.88 28.16
N GLY A 518 31.63 -46.63 29.25
CA GLY A 518 32.95 -47.26 29.42
C GLY A 518 33.65 -46.89 30.73
N ARG A 519 33.41 -47.70 31.72
CA ARG A 519 34.02 -47.84 33.05
C ARG A 519 35.55 -47.67 33.11
N ALA A 520 35.96 -47.22 34.29
CA ALA A 520 36.93 -47.74 35.24
C ALA A 520 38.32 -47.07 35.32
N GLY A 521 38.64 -46.63 36.51
CA GLY A 521 39.84 -47.16 37.17
C GLY A 521 40.91 -46.13 37.58
N ARG A 522 40.84 -45.80 38.87
CA ARG A 522 41.89 -45.33 39.80
C ARG A 522 42.11 -43.85 39.93
#